data_367345b8fedc5b327c167b3328f2a5f7
#
_entry.id   367345b8fedc5b327c167b3328f2a5f7
#
_cell.length_a   1.000
_cell.length_b   1.000
_cell.length_c   1.000
_cell.angle_alpha   90.00
_cell.angle_beta   90.00
_cell.angle_gamma   90.00
#
_symmetry.space_group_name_H-M   'P 1'
#
loop_
_entity.id
_entity.type
_entity.pdbx_description
1 polymer ?
#
loop_
_entity_poly.entity_id
_entity_poly.type
_entity_poly.pdbx_seq_one_letter_code
_entity_poly.pdbx_strand_id
1 'polypeptide(L)'
;MRAFPRFLGTPSTQSCSLGVVRAPWVIILPVVLLALQSFGTGCSRKNPVESVSIGDSGIEIRDLERSLAPGDWSAWRGRAQDGIATEGDVPTTWGDASNVLWRSKIPGRGHSSPIVVGGSVFLATANDEQQIQSVLCFDRKDGSQRWQTVLHEGGFPATGSVHRKATNANGTIASDGKCLYIAMLNNGGITATALDLTGKILWQREVGKFVSKFGYAPSPILYKSLVLVAADNRGGGYLAAIDSETGSIVWRVGRGNGDSYSSPIVVRVGGRDQLLISGNDAVTSYEPATGELLWQTACIAE
;
A
#
# COMPACT_ATOMS: atom_id res chain seq x y z
N MET A 1 -42.53 8.45 -4.86
CA MET A 1 -43.06 8.45 -6.23
C MET A 1 -42.91 9.84 -6.83
N ARG A 2 -41.96 10.09 -7.68
CA ARG A 2 -41.91 11.20 -8.65
C ARG A 2 -41.06 10.74 -9.82
N ALA A 3 -41.68 10.75 -11.01
CA ALA A 3 -41.13 10.26 -12.27
C ALA A 3 -40.24 11.30 -12.92
N PHE A 4 -39.16 10.83 -13.58
CA PHE A 4 -38.33 11.60 -14.49
C PHE A 4 -38.81 11.44 -15.92
N PRO A 5 -38.81 12.49 -16.77
CA PRO A 5 -39.20 12.39 -18.17
C PRO A 5 -38.04 11.89 -19.05
N ARG A 6 -38.41 11.04 -20.01
CA ARG A 6 -37.56 10.58 -21.11
C ARG A 6 -37.45 11.67 -22.18
N PHE A 7 -36.25 11.96 -22.65
CA PHE A 7 -36.02 12.67 -23.91
C PHE A 7 -35.63 11.68 -24.99
N LEU A 8 -36.46 11.60 -26.03
CA LEU A 8 -36.17 10.96 -27.31
C LEU A 8 -35.70 12.05 -28.29
N GLY A 9 -34.49 11.89 -28.83
CA GLY A 9 -33.98 12.71 -29.93
C GLY A 9 -33.50 11.82 -31.08
N THR A 10 -34.13 11.95 -32.23
CA THR A 10 -33.83 11.25 -33.49
C THR A 10 -32.63 11.89 -34.22
N PRO A 11 -31.81 11.12 -34.95
CA PRO A 11 -30.71 11.67 -35.72
C PRO A 11 -31.17 12.07 -37.13
N SER A 12 -30.78 13.24 -37.57
CA SER A 12 -30.93 13.73 -38.95
C SER A 12 -29.70 13.36 -39.78
N THR A 13 -29.95 12.68 -40.88
CA THR A 13 -29.01 12.39 -41.96
C THR A 13 -28.86 13.60 -42.85
N GLN A 14 -27.65 14.07 -43.10
CA GLN A 14 -27.33 14.95 -44.25
C GLN A 14 -26.32 14.25 -45.15
N SER A 15 -26.77 14.01 -46.36
CA SER A 15 -26.01 13.61 -47.53
C SER A 15 -25.27 14.78 -48.15
N CYS A 16 -24.00 14.61 -48.50
CA CYS A 16 -23.30 15.58 -49.36
C CYS A 16 -22.74 14.86 -50.59
N SER A 17 -23.14 15.38 -51.74
CA SER A 17 -22.90 14.88 -53.06
C SER A 17 -21.50 15.21 -53.60
N LEU A 18 -20.95 14.28 -54.38
CA LEU A 18 -19.71 14.42 -55.14
C LEU A 18 -19.88 15.35 -56.32
N GLY A 19 -18.97 16.30 -56.47
CA GLY A 19 -18.74 17.07 -57.70
C GLY A 19 -17.41 16.68 -58.35
N VAL A 20 -17.48 16.11 -59.56
CA VAL A 20 -16.33 15.76 -60.42
C VAL A 20 -15.98 16.96 -61.28
N VAL A 21 -14.73 17.42 -61.25
CA VAL A 21 -14.14 18.34 -62.23
C VAL A 21 -12.91 17.71 -62.86
N ARG A 22 -12.96 17.52 -64.21
CA ARG A 22 -11.84 17.08 -65.07
C ARG A 22 -11.13 18.30 -65.68
N ALA A 23 -9.76 18.27 -65.74
CA ALA A 23 -8.93 18.58 -66.91
C ALA A 23 -7.51 19.06 -66.51
N PRO A 24 -6.50 19.22 -67.42
CA PRO A 24 -5.70 18.14 -68.02
C PRO A 24 -4.15 18.37 -67.78
N TRP A 25 -3.43 17.31 -68.02
CA TRP A 25 -2.00 17.11 -68.32
C TRP A 25 -1.01 18.28 -68.36
N VAL A 26 0.02 18.27 -67.49
CA VAL A 26 1.41 18.63 -67.82
C VAL A 26 2.36 17.70 -67.07
N ILE A 27 3.22 16.99 -67.79
CA ILE A 27 4.28 16.11 -67.28
C ILE A 27 5.51 17.00 -67.04
N ILE A 28 5.98 17.04 -65.79
CA ILE A 28 7.37 17.42 -65.47
C ILE A 28 7.80 16.49 -64.33
N LEU A 29 8.76 15.63 -64.61
CA LEU A 29 9.51 14.88 -63.60
C LEU A 29 10.55 15.80 -62.93
N PRO A 30 10.64 15.81 -61.63
CA PRO A 30 11.93 15.67 -60.99
C PRO A 30 11.91 14.54 -59.96
N VAL A 31 12.99 13.81 -59.93
CA VAL A 31 13.36 12.81 -58.92
C VAL A 31 13.40 13.54 -57.57
N VAL A 32 12.46 13.23 -56.69
CA VAL A 32 12.49 13.61 -55.28
C VAL A 32 12.60 12.32 -54.46
N LEU A 33 13.73 12.18 -53.78
CA LEU A 33 13.98 11.21 -52.73
C LEU A 33 12.83 11.29 -51.71
N LEU A 34 11.95 10.30 -51.67
CA LEU A 34 10.99 10.14 -50.60
C LEU A 34 11.71 9.59 -49.37
N ALA A 35 12.03 10.50 -48.44
CA ALA A 35 12.27 10.10 -47.06
C ALA A 35 10.94 9.61 -46.47
N LEU A 36 10.81 8.30 -46.31
CA LEU A 36 9.73 7.67 -45.56
C LEU A 36 9.88 8.09 -44.09
N GLN A 37 9.21 9.17 -43.69
CA GLN A 37 8.93 9.43 -42.29
C GLN A 37 7.84 8.45 -41.84
N SER A 38 8.26 7.34 -41.26
CA SER A 38 7.39 6.48 -40.49
C SER A 38 6.86 7.30 -39.30
N PHE A 39 5.59 7.71 -39.37
CA PHE A 39 4.85 8.12 -38.18
C PHE A 39 4.69 6.88 -37.28
N GLY A 40 5.70 6.65 -36.47
CA GLY A 40 5.60 5.75 -35.35
C GLY A 40 4.58 6.36 -34.39
N THR A 41 3.41 5.75 -34.26
CA THR A 41 2.55 5.96 -33.10
C THR A 41 3.39 5.63 -31.87
N GLY A 42 3.92 6.68 -31.25
CA GLY A 42 4.72 6.58 -30.04
C GLY A 42 3.85 6.08 -28.89
N CYS A 43 3.78 4.77 -28.73
CA CYS A 43 3.56 4.22 -27.40
C CYS A 43 4.75 4.71 -26.56
N SER A 44 4.52 5.71 -25.72
CA SER A 44 5.51 6.17 -24.74
C SER A 44 5.85 4.97 -23.87
N ARG A 45 6.94 4.28 -24.20
CA ARG A 45 7.56 3.33 -23.29
C ARG A 45 8.04 4.17 -22.12
N LYS A 46 7.25 4.20 -21.02
CA LYS A 46 7.78 4.61 -19.73
C LYS A 46 9.04 3.77 -19.52
N ASN A 47 10.17 4.42 -19.29
CA ASN A 47 11.43 3.76 -19.03
C ASN A 47 11.23 2.63 -18.01
N PRO A 48 11.81 1.45 -18.22
CA PRO A 48 11.76 0.42 -17.21
C PRO A 48 12.34 1.02 -15.93
N VAL A 49 11.58 0.91 -14.86
CA VAL A 49 12.03 1.33 -13.52
C VAL A 49 13.30 0.55 -13.23
N GLU A 50 14.39 1.27 -13.04
CA GLU A 50 15.68 0.70 -12.73
C GLU A 50 15.54 -0.06 -11.41
N SER A 51 15.47 -1.39 -11.49
CA SER A 51 15.37 -2.27 -10.33
C SER A 51 16.75 -2.32 -9.66
N VAL A 52 16.99 -1.39 -8.74
CA VAL A 52 18.16 -1.51 -7.86
C VAL A 52 17.77 -2.52 -6.78
N SER A 53 18.12 -3.79 -6.99
CA SER A 53 18.06 -4.78 -5.92
C SER A 53 19.22 -4.51 -4.96
N ILE A 54 18.94 -3.83 -3.86
CA ILE A 54 19.87 -3.77 -2.72
C ILE A 54 19.39 -4.87 -1.78
N GLY A 55 20.10 -5.96 -1.66
CA GLY A 55 19.77 -7.04 -0.74
C GLY A 55 21.03 -7.75 -0.30
N ASP A 56 21.04 -8.22 0.94
CA ASP A 56 22.04 -9.16 1.42
C ASP A 56 21.69 -10.54 0.85
N SER A 57 22.45 -10.97 -0.17
CA SER A 57 22.21 -12.20 -0.93
C SER A 57 22.42 -13.49 -0.12
N GLY A 58 22.72 -13.41 1.17
CA GLY A 58 22.96 -14.53 2.07
C GLY A 58 21.82 -14.89 3.00
N ILE A 59 20.71 -14.13 3.01
CA ILE A 59 19.59 -14.39 3.92
C ILE A 59 18.66 -15.47 3.35
N GLU A 60 18.53 -16.58 4.05
CA GLU A 60 17.59 -17.64 3.71
C GLU A 60 16.16 -17.27 4.08
N ILE A 61 15.24 -17.33 3.10
CA ILE A 61 13.82 -17.11 3.32
C ILE A 61 13.18 -18.40 3.84
N ARG A 62 12.73 -18.35 5.08
CA ARG A 62 12.19 -19.51 5.81
C ARG A 62 10.67 -19.40 5.91
N ASP A 63 9.99 -20.53 5.96
CA ASP A 63 8.59 -20.55 6.35
C ASP A 63 8.47 -20.17 7.83
N LEU A 64 7.71 -19.12 8.14
CA LEU A 64 7.44 -18.73 9.52
C LEU A 64 6.35 -19.61 10.12
N GLU A 65 6.65 -20.24 11.25
CA GLU A 65 5.64 -20.81 12.11
C GLU A 65 4.86 -19.68 12.79
N ARG A 66 3.66 -19.42 12.28
CA ARG A 66 2.76 -18.40 12.84
C ARG A 66 2.06 -18.95 14.08
N SER A 67 2.26 -18.29 15.22
CA SER A 67 1.61 -18.62 16.50
C SER A 67 0.30 -17.82 16.66
N LEU A 68 -0.63 -17.99 15.72
CA LEU A 68 -1.92 -17.32 15.69
C LEU A 68 -3.06 -18.28 16.05
N ALA A 69 -3.87 -17.90 17.03
CA ALA A 69 -5.07 -18.62 17.40
C ALA A 69 -6.19 -18.44 16.37
N PRO A 70 -7.18 -19.35 16.29
CA PRO A 70 -8.44 -19.09 15.65
C PRO A 70 -9.05 -17.79 16.19
N GLY A 71 -9.62 -16.96 15.32
CA GLY A 71 -10.20 -15.66 15.70
C GLY A 71 -9.20 -14.53 15.94
N ASP A 72 -7.89 -14.74 15.76
CA ASP A 72 -6.92 -13.65 15.72
C ASP A 72 -7.05 -12.84 14.42
N TRP A 73 -6.99 -11.52 14.56
CA TRP A 73 -7.03 -10.53 13.47
C TRP A 73 -5.66 -9.86 13.36
N SER A 74 -4.69 -10.52 12.76
CA SER A 74 -3.26 -10.26 12.93
C SER A 74 -2.66 -9.22 11.97
N ALA A 75 -3.43 -8.65 11.04
CA ALA A 75 -2.95 -7.69 10.05
C ALA A 75 -4.08 -6.83 9.47
N TRP A 76 -3.74 -5.87 8.60
CA TRP A 76 -4.70 -5.16 7.77
C TRP A 76 -5.57 -6.14 6.99
N ARG A 77 -6.90 -6.01 7.15
CA ARG A 77 -7.93 -6.91 6.60
C ARG A 77 -7.84 -8.37 7.09
N GLY A 78 -7.26 -8.59 8.27
CA GLY A 78 -7.23 -9.89 8.92
C GLY A 78 -6.12 -10.82 8.41
N ARG A 79 -6.16 -12.05 8.92
CA ARG A 79 -5.12 -13.07 8.67
C ARG A 79 -5.00 -13.44 7.18
N ALA A 80 -6.13 -13.55 6.47
CA ALA A 80 -6.20 -13.89 5.06
C ALA A 80 -6.09 -12.65 4.14
N GLN A 81 -6.06 -11.43 4.71
CA GLN A 81 -6.02 -10.15 3.99
C GLN A 81 -7.24 -9.89 3.09
N ASP A 82 -8.33 -10.61 3.30
CA ASP A 82 -9.58 -10.53 2.52
C ASP A 82 -10.67 -9.68 3.21
N GLY A 83 -10.49 -9.35 4.50
CA GLY A 83 -11.45 -8.60 5.29
C GLY A 83 -12.62 -9.45 5.82
N ILE A 84 -12.49 -10.78 5.78
CA ILE A 84 -13.54 -11.70 6.18
C ILE A 84 -13.18 -12.30 7.56
N ALA A 85 -14.10 -12.16 8.53
CA ALA A 85 -14.03 -12.89 9.80
C ALA A 85 -14.62 -14.29 9.59
N THR A 86 -13.83 -15.31 9.88
CA THR A 86 -14.21 -16.72 9.66
C THR A 86 -14.93 -17.35 10.84
N GLU A 87 -14.94 -16.68 11.99
CA GLU A 87 -15.47 -17.25 13.24
C GLU A 87 -16.35 -16.25 13.99
N GLY A 88 -17.41 -16.76 14.59
CA GLY A 88 -18.29 -16.05 15.53
C GLY A 88 -19.44 -15.29 14.92
N ASP A 89 -20.48 -15.11 15.72
CA ASP A 89 -21.57 -14.21 15.42
C ASP A 89 -21.11 -12.78 15.64
N VAL A 90 -20.95 -12.03 14.56
CA VAL A 90 -20.62 -10.60 14.65
C VAL A 90 -21.89 -9.79 14.90
N PRO A 91 -21.89 -8.89 15.89
CA PRO A 91 -23.05 -8.04 16.12
C PRO A 91 -23.28 -7.12 14.91
N THR A 92 -24.54 -6.95 14.53
CA THR A 92 -24.99 -6.05 13.46
C THR A 92 -25.51 -4.72 13.98
N THR A 93 -25.67 -4.61 15.30
CA THR A 93 -26.15 -3.40 15.99
C THR A 93 -25.27 -3.10 17.19
N TRP A 94 -24.99 -1.82 17.42
CA TRP A 94 -24.24 -1.33 18.57
C TRP A 94 -24.99 -0.18 19.24
N GLY A 95 -24.85 -0.07 20.56
CA GLY A 95 -25.36 1.03 21.36
C GLY A 95 -24.55 1.18 22.64
N ASP A 96 -24.78 2.25 23.40
CA ASP A 96 -24.03 2.50 24.62
C ASP A 96 -24.12 1.38 25.66
N ALA A 97 -25.21 0.61 25.64
CA ALA A 97 -25.48 -0.50 26.56
C ALA A 97 -25.56 -1.87 25.84
N SER A 98 -25.26 -1.96 24.56
CA SER A 98 -25.39 -3.21 23.81
C SER A 98 -24.22 -3.45 22.89
N ASN A 99 -23.65 -4.66 22.94
CA ASN A 99 -22.57 -5.14 22.09
C ASN A 99 -21.26 -4.33 22.20
N VAL A 100 -21.09 -3.58 23.29
CA VAL A 100 -19.83 -2.87 23.65
C VAL A 100 -19.34 -3.44 24.97
N LEU A 101 -18.23 -4.18 24.96
CA LEU A 101 -17.66 -4.76 26.17
C LEU A 101 -16.91 -3.70 26.99
N TRP A 102 -16.16 -2.83 26.33
CA TRP A 102 -15.37 -1.77 26.95
C TRP A 102 -15.07 -0.65 25.95
N ARG A 103 -14.64 0.47 26.48
CA ARG A 103 -14.13 1.63 25.73
C ARG A 103 -12.88 2.13 26.38
N SER A 104 -11.83 2.33 25.59
CA SER A 104 -10.56 2.86 26.09
C SER A 104 -10.17 4.12 25.33
N LYS A 105 -9.65 5.09 26.08
CA LYS A 105 -9.17 6.34 25.52
C LYS A 105 -7.79 6.10 24.87
N ILE A 106 -7.63 6.50 23.62
CA ILE A 106 -6.38 6.42 22.89
C ILE A 106 -5.68 7.78 22.95
N PRO A 107 -4.44 7.88 23.44
CA PRO A 107 -3.66 9.11 23.40
C PRO A 107 -3.26 9.45 21.98
N GLY A 108 -3.37 10.73 21.58
CA GLY A 108 -3.00 11.18 20.25
C GLY A 108 -4.06 10.85 19.18
N ARG A 109 -3.62 10.68 17.94
CA ARG A 109 -4.47 10.47 16.75
C ARG A 109 -3.82 9.47 15.79
N GLY A 110 -4.62 8.57 15.22
CA GLY A 110 -4.17 7.59 14.23
C GLY A 110 -5.32 7.07 13.39
N HIS A 111 -5.01 6.57 12.19
CA HIS A 111 -5.92 5.81 11.33
C HIS A 111 -5.53 4.32 11.30
N SER A 112 -4.57 3.92 12.10
CA SER A 112 -4.21 2.52 12.29
C SER A 112 -5.43 1.72 12.73
N SER A 113 -5.75 0.64 12.00
CA SER A 113 -6.74 -0.32 12.47
C SER A 113 -6.16 -1.14 13.62
N PRO A 114 -6.94 -1.46 14.66
CA PRO A 114 -6.49 -2.39 15.69
C PRO A 114 -6.30 -3.79 15.10
N ILE A 115 -5.30 -4.50 15.61
CA ILE A 115 -5.16 -5.94 15.41
C ILE A 115 -5.40 -6.67 16.74
N VAL A 116 -5.83 -7.93 16.65
CA VAL A 116 -6.09 -8.79 17.81
C VAL A 116 -5.20 -10.01 17.70
N VAL A 117 -4.38 -10.25 18.72
CA VAL A 117 -3.53 -11.44 18.83
C VAL A 117 -3.66 -11.99 20.24
N GLY A 118 -4.21 -13.18 20.35
CA GLY A 118 -4.48 -13.82 21.64
C GLY A 118 -5.35 -12.95 22.55
N GLY A 119 -4.85 -12.65 23.75
CA GLY A 119 -5.50 -11.80 24.74
C GLY A 119 -5.22 -10.31 24.63
N SER A 120 -4.68 -9.84 23.50
CA SER A 120 -4.21 -8.46 23.35
C SER A 120 -4.77 -7.77 22.10
N VAL A 121 -5.00 -6.46 22.21
CA VAL A 121 -5.36 -5.58 21.10
C VAL A 121 -4.23 -4.57 20.92
N PHE A 122 -3.69 -4.48 19.71
CA PHE A 122 -2.60 -3.58 19.38
C PHE A 122 -3.01 -2.57 18.32
N LEU A 123 -2.55 -1.33 18.47
CA LEU A 123 -2.73 -0.29 17.46
C LEU A 123 -1.63 0.75 17.56
N ALA A 124 -1.47 1.53 16.49
CA ALA A 124 -0.53 2.65 16.45
C ALA A 124 -1.24 3.98 16.67
N THR A 125 -0.55 4.92 17.28
CA THR A 125 -1.00 6.29 17.47
C THR A 125 0.14 7.28 17.31
N ALA A 126 -0.21 8.55 17.08
CA ALA A 126 0.74 9.66 17.06
C ALA A 126 0.19 10.84 17.86
N ASN A 127 1.03 11.43 18.69
CA ASN A 127 0.77 12.71 19.33
C ASN A 127 1.49 13.81 18.55
N ASP A 128 0.73 14.63 17.82
CA ASP A 128 1.30 15.66 16.94
C ASP A 128 1.94 16.81 17.73
N GLU A 129 1.44 17.14 18.92
CA GLU A 129 1.97 18.21 19.77
C GLU A 129 3.33 17.83 20.37
N GLN A 130 3.45 16.61 20.84
CA GLN A 130 4.69 16.07 21.43
C GLN A 130 5.62 15.46 20.37
N GLN A 131 5.14 15.30 19.12
CA GLN A 131 5.81 14.60 18.03
C GLN A 131 6.23 13.17 18.41
N ILE A 132 5.32 12.42 19.01
CA ILE A 132 5.56 11.05 19.46
C ILE A 132 4.74 10.07 18.64
N GLN A 133 5.38 9.05 18.05
CA GLN A 133 4.73 7.89 17.45
C GLN A 133 4.87 6.69 18.36
N SER A 134 3.76 5.99 18.62
CA SER A 134 3.74 4.87 19.56
C SER A 134 2.92 3.69 19.07
N VAL A 135 3.26 2.52 19.59
CA VAL A 135 2.40 1.34 19.60
C VAL A 135 1.80 1.17 20.98
N LEU A 136 0.53 0.87 21.04
CA LEU A 136 -0.25 0.62 22.26
C LEU A 136 -0.70 -0.83 22.30
N CYS A 137 -0.74 -1.39 23.50
CA CYS A 137 -1.34 -2.68 23.80
C CYS A 137 -2.43 -2.54 24.86
N PHE A 138 -3.58 -3.14 24.58
CA PHE A 138 -4.69 -3.21 25.52
C PHE A 138 -5.04 -4.67 25.82
N ASP A 139 -5.54 -4.91 27.01
CA ASP A 139 -6.17 -6.19 27.35
C ASP A 139 -7.46 -6.36 26.55
N ARG A 140 -7.60 -7.49 25.83
CA ARG A 140 -8.79 -7.80 25.03
C ARG A 140 -10.06 -7.94 25.88
N LYS A 141 -9.94 -8.37 27.13
CA LYS A 141 -11.07 -8.68 28.01
C LYS A 141 -11.74 -7.43 28.58
N ASP A 142 -10.94 -6.45 29.02
CA ASP A 142 -11.45 -5.29 29.77
C ASP A 142 -10.98 -3.93 29.20
N GLY A 143 -10.15 -3.91 28.17
CA GLY A 143 -9.65 -2.69 27.52
C GLY A 143 -8.63 -1.91 28.35
N SER A 144 -8.12 -2.46 29.44
CA SER A 144 -7.04 -1.82 30.20
C SER A 144 -5.76 -1.75 29.36
N GLN A 145 -5.09 -0.59 29.40
CA GLN A 145 -3.81 -0.44 28.70
C GLN A 145 -2.73 -1.23 29.42
N ARG A 146 -2.11 -2.19 28.71
CA ARG A 146 -1.00 -2.99 29.24
C ARG A 146 0.32 -2.28 29.12
N TRP A 147 0.58 -1.66 27.97
CA TRP A 147 1.79 -0.90 27.70
C TRP A 147 1.61 0.09 26.53
N GLN A 148 2.54 1.02 26.45
CA GLN A 148 2.79 1.93 25.33
C GLN A 148 4.28 1.96 25.07
N THR A 149 4.68 1.73 23.83
CA THR A 149 6.08 1.83 23.39
C THR A 149 6.21 3.00 22.42
N VAL A 150 7.05 3.95 22.77
CA VAL A 150 7.44 5.05 21.88
C VAL A 150 8.41 4.51 20.84
N LEU A 151 8.08 4.69 19.55
CA LEU A 151 8.91 4.28 18.42
C LEU A 151 9.80 5.43 17.96
N HIS A 152 9.24 6.64 17.89
CA HIS A 152 9.95 7.84 17.46
C HIS A 152 9.53 9.04 18.30
N GLU A 153 10.52 9.92 18.58
CA GLU A 153 10.35 11.24 19.17
C GLU A 153 10.90 12.29 18.21
N GLY A 154 10.09 13.30 17.87
CA GLY A 154 10.43 14.26 16.81
C GLY A 154 10.35 13.68 15.41
N GLY A 155 10.83 14.45 14.42
CA GLY A 155 10.97 14.01 13.04
C GLY A 155 9.68 13.93 12.24
N PHE A 156 8.59 14.53 12.72
CA PHE A 156 7.34 14.62 11.96
C PHE A 156 7.51 15.55 10.76
N PRO A 157 6.77 15.32 9.66
CA PRO A 157 6.70 16.26 8.57
C PRO A 157 6.33 17.66 9.08
N ALA A 158 6.88 18.71 8.48
CA ALA A 158 6.59 20.09 8.87
C ALA A 158 5.09 20.37 8.87
N THR A 159 4.63 21.16 9.84
CA THR A 159 3.22 21.55 9.98
C THR A 159 2.71 22.12 8.64
N GLY A 160 1.59 21.58 8.14
CA GLY A 160 1.00 21.98 6.87
C GLY A 160 1.59 21.30 5.62
N SER A 161 2.71 20.56 5.73
CA SER A 161 3.25 19.78 4.61
C SER A 161 2.47 18.50 4.32
N VAL A 162 1.74 18.00 5.32
CA VAL A 162 0.85 16.84 5.21
C VAL A 162 -0.61 17.29 5.32
N HIS A 163 -1.46 16.75 4.46
CA HIS A 163 -2.88 17.10 4.44
C HIS A 163 -3.55 16.82 5.79
N ARG A 164 -4.39 17.74 6.27
CA ARG A 164 -5.04 17.67 7.60
C ARG A 164 -5.86 16.40 7.89
N LYS A 165 -6.32 15.70 6.85
CA LYS A 165 -7.02 14.40 6.99
C LYS A 165 -6.08 13.24 7.27
N ALA A 166 -4.80 13.38 6.99
CA ALA A 166 -3.79 12.37 7.32
C ALA A 166 -3.40 12.44 8.80
N THR A 167 -2.78 11.38 9.28
CA THR A 167 -2.15 11.32 10.60
C THR A 167 -0.72 10.80 10.47
N ASN A 168 0.06 10.90 11.52
CA ASN A 168 1.41 10.32 11.56
C ASN A 168 1.41 8.84 12.01
N ALA A 169 0.22 8.19 12.09
CA ALA A 169 0.03 6.78 12.44
C ALA A 169 -1.14 6.18 11.65
N ASN A 170 -0.98 5.98 10.33
CA ASN A 170 -2.06 5.46 9.49
C ASN A 170 -1.92 3.95 9.21
N GLY A 171 -0.69 3.43 9.06
CA GLY A 171 -0.44 2.01 8.79
C GLY A 171 -0.89 1.12 9.94
N THR A 172 -1.41 -0.05 9.60
CA THR A 172 -1.82 -1.07 10.56
C THR A 172 -0.65 -2.00 10.87
N ILE A 173 -0.54 -2.45 12.10
CA ILE A 173 0.45 -3.42 12.54
C ILE A 173 0.17 -4.78 11.89
N ALA A 174 1.23 -5.52 11.54
CA ALA A 174 1.16 -6.94 11.20
C ALA A 174 1.81 -7.79 12.30
N SER A 175 1.32 -9.00 12.53
CA SER A 175 1.86 -9.92 13.52
C SER A 175 1.88 -11.36 13.03
N ASP A 176 2.91 -12.10 13.41
CA ASP A 176 3.03 -13.54 13.25
C ASP A 176 2.55 -14.32 14.49
N GLY A 177 2.08 -13.61 15.52
CA GLY A 177 1.69 -14.15 16.82
C GLY A 177 2.82 -14.22 17.85
N LYS A 178 4.04 -13.84 17.47
CA LYS A 178 5.23 -13.75 18.34
C LYS A 178 5.78 -12.31 18.37
N CYS A 179 5.74 -11.64 17.23
CA CYS A 179 6.23 -10.28 17.04
C CYS A 179 5.19 -9.39 16.37
N LEU A 180 5.40 -8.08 16.49
CA LEU A 180 4.62 -7.02 15.87
C LEU A 180 5.52 -6.26 14.90
N TYR A 181 5.01 -5.95 13.71
CA TYR A 181 5.74 -5.23 12.66
C TYR A 181 4.94 -4.03 12.19
N ILE A 182 5.56 -2.87 12.14
CA ILE A 182 4.93 -1.65 11.68
C ILE A 182 5.92 -0.82 10.86
N ALA A 183 5.40 -0.05 9.90
CA ALA A 183 6.18 0.94 9.14
C ALA A 183 5.57 2.33 9.33
N MET A 184 6.42 3.32 9.58
CA MET A 184 6.01 4.71 9.82
C MET A 184 6.91 5.70 9.09
N LEU A 185 6.33 6.83 8.71
CA LEU A 185 7.08 7.98 8.20
C LEU A 185 7.66 8.77 9.38
N ASN A 186 8.98 8.89 9.40
CA ASN A 186 9.70 9.73 10.34
C ASN A 186 11.00 10.26 9.70
N ASN A 187 11.42 11.47 10.04
CA ASN A 187 12.62 12.12 9.47
C ASN A 187 12.72 12.06 7.92
N GLY A 188 11.57 12.16 7.22
CA GLY A 188 11.52 12.12 5.74
C GLY A 188 11.84 10.75 5.14
N GLY A 189 11.77 9.69 5.93
CA GLY A 189 11.97 8.31 5.49
C GLY A 189 10.96 7.35 6.14
N ILE A 190 10.84 6.15 5.56
CA ILE A 190 10.05 5.08 6.15
C ILE A 190 10.95 4.25 7.04
N THR A 191 10.56 4.14 8.31
CA THR A 191 11.21 3.25 9.28
C THR A 191 10.28 2.08 9.58
N ALA A 192 10.76 0.86 9.34
CA ALA A 192 10.13 -0.37 9.79
C ALA A 192 10.65 -0.72 11.20
N THR A 193 9.74 -1.14 12.07
CA THR A 193 10.04 -1.51 13.45
C THR A 193 9.43 -2.88 13.77
N ALA A 194 10.20 -3.75 14.42
CA ALA A 194 9.70 -4.94 15.06
C ALA A 194 9.73 -4.81 16.59
N LEU A 195 8.66 -5.30 17.21
CA LEU A 195 8.56 -5.42 18.67
C LEU A 195 8.17 -6.85 19.03
N ASP A 196 8.53 -7.29 20.24
CA ASP A 196 7.87 -8.44 20.82
C ASP A 196 6.47 -8.09 21.38
N LEU A 197 5.69 -9.09 21.81
CA LEU A 197 4.34 -8.85 22.33
C LEU A 197 4.34 -8.13 23.70
N THR A 198 5.50 -8.00 24.35
CA THR A 198 5.65 -7.21 25.59
C THR A 198 5.93 -5.73 25.34
N GLY A 199 6.10 -5.35 24.07
CA GLY A 199 6.36 -3.97 23.64
C GLY A 199 7.83 -3.62 23.53
N LYS A 200 8.76 -4.57 23.73
CA LYS A 200 10.20 -4.35 23.56
C LYS A 200 10.53 -4.24 22.07
N ILE A 201 11.19 -3.16 21.66
CA ILE A 201 11.74 -3.01 20.31
C ILE A 201 12.86 -4.04 20.10
N LEU A 202 12.71 -4.86 19.06
CA LEU A 202 13.70 -5.85 18.64
C LEU A 202 14.68 -5.26 17.65
N TRP A 203 14.15 -4.53 16.65
CA TRP A 203 14.93 -3.81 15.67
C TRP A 203 14.14 -2.64 15.05
N GLN A 204 14.86 -1.67 14.52
CA GLN A 204 14.35 -0.61 13.67
C GLN A 204 15.23 -0.48 12.43
N ARG A 205 14.61 -0.32 11.26
CA ARG A 205 15.29 -0.24 9.96
C ARG A 205 14.73 0.91 9.13
N GLU A 206 15.58 1.86 8.76
CA GLU A 206 15.24 2.82 7.70
C GLU A 206 15.18 2.05 6.37
N VAL A 207 14.01 2.10 5.71
CA VAL A 207 13.75 1.40 4.44
C VAL A 207 14.08 2.29 3.26
N GLY A 208 13.83 3.59 3.36
CA GLY A 208 14.16 4.56 2.34
C GLY A 208 13.45 5.90 2.49
N LYS A 209 13.82 6.86 1.67
CA LYS A 209 13.23 8.20 1.67
C LYS A 209 11.77 8.17 1.21
N PHE A 210 10.99 9.12 1.70
CA PHE A 210 9.57 9.22 1.38
C PHE A 210 9.12 10.67 1.31
N VAL A 211 8.46 11.02 0.20
CA VAL A 211 7.90 12.36 -0.03
C VAL A 211 6.45 12.22 -0.46
N SER A 212 5.51 12.65 0.36
CA SER A 212 4.08 12.60 0.04
C SER A 212 3.30 13.74 0.67
N LYS A 213 2.22 14.14 0.00
CA LYS A 213 1.27 15.14 0.47
C LYS A 213 0.37 14.64 1.60
N PHE A 214 0.07 13.34 1.63
CA PHE A 214 -0.89 12.74 2.58
C PHE A 214 -0.23 11.87 3.65
N GLY A 215 1.10 11.95 3.79
CA GLY A 215 1.84 11.10 4.70
C GLY A 215 1.91 9.65 4.22
N TYR A 216 2.25 8.75 5.12
CA TYR A 216 2.42 7.33 4.85
C TYR A 216 1.24 6.53 5.39
N ALA A 217 0.60 5.71 4.55
CA ALA A 217 -0.58 4.93 4.92
C ALA A 217 -0.46 3.41 4.72
N PRO A 218 0.41 2.88 3.83
CA PRO A 218 0.49 1.44 3.60
C PRO A 218 0.80 0.67 4.88
N SER A 219 0.13 -0.47 5.04
CA SER A 219 0.38 -1.41 6.13
C SER A 219 1.38 -2.46 5.67
N PRO A 220 2.37 -2.85 6.48
CA PRO A 220 3.24 -3.96 6.17
C PRO A 220 2.46 -5.27 6.17
N ILE A 221 2.94 -6.25 5.41
CA ILE A 221 2.40 -7.60 5.42
C ILE A 221 3.53 -8.62 5.59
N LEU A 222 3.17 -9.82 6.00
CA LEU A 222 4.13 -10.90 6.22
C LEU A 222 4.03 -11.96 5.11
N TYR A 223 5.16 -12.30 4.55
CA TYR A 223 5.33 -13.44 3.65
C TYR A 223 6.52 -14.27 4.09
N LYS A 224 6.27 -15.48 4.54
CA LYS A 224 7.34 -16.32 5.15
C LYS A 224 8.10 -15.50 6.20
N SER A 225 9.43 -15.55 6.25
CA SER A 225 10.27 -14.75 7.13
C SER A 225 10.47 -13.30 6.69
N LEU A 226 9.64 -12.78 5.78
CA LEU A 226 9.76 -11.43 5.24
C LEU A 226 8.64 -10.52 5.74
N VAL A 227 9.02 -9.30 6.10
CA VAL A 227 8.14 -8.13 6.27
C VAL A 227 8.18 -7.32 4.98
N LEU A 228 7.08 -7.27 4.26
CA LEU A 228 6.95 -6.57 2.99
C LEU A 228 6.42 -5.15 3.23
N VAL A 229 7.14 -4.14 2.75
CA VAL A 229 6.86 -2.71 2.95
C VAL A 229 6.77 -2.01 1.61
N ALA A 230 5.64 -1.38 1.33
CA ALA A 230 5.42 -0.57 0.14
C ALA A 230 5.52 0.91 0.47
N ALA A 231 6.14 1.70 -0.41
CA ALA A 231 6.33 3.14 -0.21
C ALA A 231 6.33 3.89 -1.56
N ASP A 232 5.22 3.81 -2.29
CA ASP A 232 5.02 4.61 -3.50
C ASP A 232 4.95 6.09 -3.14
N ASN A 233 5.83 6.90 -3.73
CA ASN A 233 5.92 8.33 -3.43
C ASN A 233 6.59 9.12 -4.56
N ARG A 234 6.43 10.45 -4.55
CA ARG A 234 6.95 11.35 -5.58
C ARG A 234 8.47 11.49 -5.63
N GLY A 235 9.14 11.11 -4.56
CA GLY A 235 10.61 11.14 -4.46
C GLY A 235 11.30 9.87 -4.97
N GLY A 236 10.56 8.93 -5.54
CA GLY A 236 11.02 7.61 -5.96
C GLY A 236 10.41 6.52 -5.10
N GLY A 237 9.31 5.92 -5.60
CA GLY A 237 8.60 4.84 -4.92
C GLY A 237 9.42 3.56 -4.87
N TYR A 238 9.17 2.72 -3.90
CA TYR A 238 9.81 1.43 -3.75
C TYR A 238 8.93 0.41 -3.04
N LEU A 239 9.29 -0.85 -3.23
CA LEU A 239 8.80 -2.00 -2.50
C LEU A 239 10.01 -2.71 -1.90
N ALA A 240 9.94 -3.12 -0.65
CA ALA A 240 11.05 -3.77 0.04
C ALA A 240 10.60 -4.97 0.84
N ALA A 241 11.47 -5.97 0.96
CA ALA A 241 11.36 -7.07 1.89
C ALA A 241 12.47 -6.98 2.94
N ILE A 242 12.08 -7.17 4.18
CA ILE A 242 12.95 -7.08 5.34
C ILE A 242 12.87 -8.43 6.06
N ASP A 243 14.00 -9.00 6.43
CA ASP A 243 14.02 -10.20 7.25
C ASP A 243 13.40 -9.88 8.62
N SER A 244 12.41 -10.65 9.00
CA SER A 244 11.58 -10.39 10.19
C SER A 244 12.35 -10.54 11.51
N GLU A 245 13.44 -11.31 11.53
CA GLU A 245 14.25 -11.55 12.71
C GLU A 245 15.34 -10.50 12.89
N THR A 246 16.04 -10.13 11.81
CA THR A 246 17.23 -9.26 11.88
C THR A 246 16.96 -7.81 11.49
N GLY A 247 15.86 -7.52 10.81
CA GLY A 247 15.60 -6.20 10.22
C GLY A 247 16.48 -5.87 9.01
N SER A 248 17.20 -6.84 8.46
CA SER A 248 18.02 -6.65 7.26
C SER A 248 17.17 -6.58 6.00
N ILE A 249 17.46 -5.65 5.09
CA ILE A 249 16.77 -5.56 3.80
C ILE A 249 17.25 -6.73 2.92
N VAL A 250 16.33 -7.64 2.60
CA VAL A 250 16.59 -8.80 1.73
C VAL A 250 16.58 -8.39 0.27
N TRP A 251 15.55 -7.61 -0.13
CA TRP A 251 15.50 -7.01 -1.45
C TRP A 251 14.73 -5.68 -1.41
N ARG A 252 15.01 -4.81 -2.37
CA ARG A 252 14.29 -3.56 -2.59
C ARG A 252 14.24 -3.25 -4.08
N VAL A 253 13.05 -2.98 -4.60
CA VAL A 253 12.83 -2.65 -6.02
C VAL A 253 12.20 -1.27 -6.15
N GLY A 254 12.62 -0.51 -7.14
CA GLY A 254 12.05 0.79 -7.47
C GLY A 254 10.68 0.66 -8.12
N ARG A 255 9.79 1.68 -7.92
CA ARG A 255 8.41 1.68 -8.41
C ARG A 255 8.03 3.00 -9.07
N GLY A 256 8.71 3.80 -9.56
CA GLY A 256 8.30 5.08 -10.18
C GLY A 256 8.00 6.18 -9.15
N ASN A 257 7.45 7.30 -9.64
CA ASN A 257 7.35 8.55 -8.89
C ASN A 257 5.91 9.00 -8.62
N GLY A 258 4.94 8.09 -8.66
CA GLY A 258 3.55 8.38 -8.33
C GLY A 258 3.24 8.12 -6.86
N ASP A 259 2.34 8.91 -6.29
CA ASP A 259 1.81 8.63 -4.95
C ASP A 259 0.86 7.44 -5.00
N SER A 260 0.98 6.50 -4.07
CA SER A 260 -0.02 5.49 -3.76
C SER A 260 -0.07 5.25 -2.26
N TYR A 261 -1.26 4.91 -1.79
CA TYR A 261 -1.52 4.64 -0.37
C TYR A 261 -1.98 3.20 -0.16
N SER A 262 -1.85 2.37 -1.20
CA SER A 262 -2.25 0.97 -1.19
C SER A 262 -1.33 0.13 -0.31
N SER A 263 -1.92 -0.72 0.51
CA SER A 263 -1.17 -1.80 1.16
C SER A 263 -1.00 -2.95 0.16
N PRO A 264 0.17 -3.59 0.12
CA PRO A 264 0.39 -4.79 -0.68
C PRO A 264 -0.42 -5.98 -0.12
N ILE A 265 -0.69 -6.97 -0.97
CA ILE A 265 -1.24 -8.26 -0.55
C ILE A 265 -0.44 -9.39 -1.18
N VAL A 266 -0.39 -10.55 -0.52
CA VAL A 266 0.14 -11.76 -1.13
C VAL A 266 -1.00 -12.75 -1.35
N VAL A 267 -1.14 -13.21 -2.58
CA VAL A 267 -2.18 -14.16 -2.98
C VAL A 267 -1.55 -15.30 -3.77
N ARG A 268 -2.17 -16.48 -3.71
CA ARG A 268 -1.77 -17.63 -4.52
C ARG A 268 -2.66 -17.73 -5.76
N VAL A 269 -2.08 -17.49 -6.91
CA VAL A 269 -2.78 -17.51 -8.21
C VAL A 269 -1.99 -18.38 -9.18
N GLY A 270 -2.70 -19.29 -9.87
CA GLY A 270 -2.06 -20.19 -10.85
C GLY A 270 -0.97 -21.09 -10.25
N GLY A 271 -1.10 -21.47 -8.97
CA GLY A 271 -0.14 -22.33 -8.29
C GLY A 271 1.11 -21.64 -7.75
N ARG A 272 1.23 -20.29 -7.92
CA ARG A 272 2.38 -19.49 -7.46
C ARG A 272 1.92 -18.36 -6.55
N ASP A 273 2.73 -18.02 -5.56
CA ASP A 273 2.52 -16.87 -4.70
C ASP A 273 2.87 -15.59 -5.46
N GLN A 274 2.05 -14.55 -5.31
CA GLN A 274 2.23 -13.28 -6.00
C GLN A 274 1.99 -12.13 -5.03
N LEU A 275 2.93 -11.20 -4.97
CA LEU A 275 2.80 -9.94 -4.24
C LEU A 275 2.17 -8.91 -5.17
N LEU A 276 0.94 -8.53 -4.88
CA LEU A 276 0.16 -7.57 -5.66
C LEU A 276 0.12 -6.21 -4.97
N ILE A 277 0.26 -5.16 -5.77
CA ILE A 277 0.08 -3.78 -5.32
C ILE A 277 -0.46 -2.91 -6.45
N SER A 278 -1.40 -2.03 -6.12
CA SER A 278 -1.90 -0.98 -7.02
C SER A 278 -1.21 0.34 -6.74
N GLY A 279 -0.90 1.09 -7.78
CA GLY A 279 -0.26 2.40 -7.71
C GLY A 279 0.46 2.75 -9.01
N ASN A 280 0.76 4.02 -9.21
CA ASN A 280 1.39 4.49 -10.45
C ASN A 280 0.60 4.11 -11.72
N ASP A 281 -0.73 4.25 -11.67
CA ASP A 281 -1.68 3.92 -12.74
C ASP A 281 -1.62 2.45 -13.20
N ALA A 282 -1.20 1.55 -12.32
CA ALA A 282 -1.07 0.13 -12.61
C ALA A 282 -1.38 -0.76 -11.41
N VAL A 283 -1.77 -2.00 -11.70
CA VAL A 283 -1.64 -3.12 -10.78
C VAL A 283 -0.38 -3.88 -11.18
N THR A 284 0.50 -4.11 -10.23
CA THR A 284 1.78 -4.75 -10.45
C THR A 284 1.91 -5.98 -9.57
N SER A 285 2.43 -7.06 -10.15
CA SER A 285 2.71 -8.33 -9.48
C SER A 285 4.20 -8.59 -9.41
N TYR A 286 4.66 -9.01 -8.24
CA TYR A 286 6.05 -9.39 -7.99
C TYR A 286 6.14 -10.79 -7.38
N GLU A 287 7.28 -11.44 -7.60
CA GLU A 287 7.66 -12.62 -6.82
C GLU A 287 7.97 -12.17 -5.36
N PRO A 288 7.19 -12.62 -4.36
CA PRO A 288 7.36 -12.12 -3.00
C PRO A 288 8.74 -12.39 -2.39
N ALA A 289 9.39 -13.47 -2.80
CA ALA A 289 10.69 -13.87 -2.27
C ALA A 289 11.85 -13.02 -2.82
N THR A 290 11.75 -12.55 -4.06
CA THR A 290 12.89 -11.91 -4.75
C THR A 290 12.64 -10.46 -5.16
N GLY A 291 11.38 -10.01 -5.17
CA GLY A 291 11.00 -8.70 -5.71
C GLY A 291 11.03 -8.64 -7.25
N GLU A 292 11.21 -9.78 -7.94
CA GLU A 292 11.18 -9.84 -9.40
C GLU A 292 9.78 -9.48 -9.92
N LEU A 293 9.74 -8.60 -10.93
CA LEU A 293 8.49 -8.23 -11.61
C LEU A 293 7.95 -9.42 -12.40
N LEU A 294 6.73 -9.85 -12.08
CA LEU A 294 6.05 -10.93 -12.79
C LEU A 294 5.20 -10.41 -13.95
N TRP A 295 4.36 -9.43 -13.66
CA TRP A 295 3.53 -8.75 -14.65
C TRP A 295 3.05 -7.40 -14.11
N GLN A 296 2.63 -6.56 -15.04
CA GLN A 296 2.00 -5.27 -14.77
C GLN A 296 0.86 -5.04 -15.75
N THR A 297 -0.25 -4.51 -15.26
CA THR A 297 -1.36 -4.08 -16.11
C THR A 297 -1.76 -2.66 -15.77
N ALA A 298 -2.09 -1.87 -16.79
CA ALA A 298 -2.59 -0.52 -16.59
C ALA A 298 -3.94 -0.58 -15.85
N CYS A 299 -4.11 0.29 -14.88
CA CYS A 299 -5.35 0.49 -14.14
C CYS A 299 -5.55 1.99 -14.01
N ILE A 300 -6.51 2.53 -14.74
CA ILE A 300 -6.91 3.93 -14.59
C ILE A 300 -7.92 3.96 -13.44
N ALA A 301 -7.51 4.52 -12.31
CA ALA A 301 -8.43 4.94 -11.28
C ALA A 301 -8.79 6.40 -11.57
N GLU A 302 -9.98 6.65 -12.09
CA GLU A 302 -10.55 8.00 -12.18
C GLU A 302 -11.02 8.51 -10.80
#